data_aeb6e2f49afec848b161d8c80dfbc624
#
_entry.id   aeb6e2f49afec848b161d8c80dfbc624
#
_cell.length_a   1.000
_cell.length_b   1.000
_cell.length_c   1.000
_cell.angle_alpha   90.00
_cell.angle_beta   90.00
_cell.angle_gamma   90.00
#
_symmetry.space_group_name_H-M   'P 1'
#
loop_
_entity.id
_entity.type
_entity.pdbx_description
1 polymer ?
#
loop_
_entity_poly.entity_id
_entity_poly.type
_entity_poly.pdbx_seq_one_letter_code
_entity_poly.pdbx_strand_id
1 'polypeptide(L)'
;MMGADVIVMPCITAHYFYNDIVKFLNIKFINMIEETVKEINRDCKVGLLSSEGTSKLCIFDDFLKKYNIEFIKPDETLQKYITEIIYDVKKGKKNFEKRGLLKVLDSIKNEGVELFILGCTELPIAFQYMNIYEKYIDPTDILAKRAIEYVGKRVRAVFTY
;
A
#
# COMPACT_ATOMS: atom_id res chain seq x y z
N MET A 1 16.34 28.43 -0.07
CA MET A 1 16.00 27.04 -0.47
C MET A 1 16.39 26.14 0.67
N MET A 2 15.55 25.16 1.05
CA MET A 2 15.83 24.28 2.20
C MET A 2 16.76 23.09 1.86
N GLY A 3 17.30 23.02 0.64
CA GLY A 3 18.32 22.04 0.23
C GLY A 3 17.83 20.59 0.11
N ALA A 4 16.51 20.37 -0.13
CA ALA A 4 16.00 19.04 -0.39
C ALA A 4 16.27 18.63 -1.85
N ASP A 5 16.74 17.39 -2.06
CA ASP A 5 17.00 16.81 -3.38
C ASP A 5 15.79 15.98 -3.90
N VAL A 6 14.97 15.48 -2.99
CA VAL A 6 13.81 14.63 -3.30
C VAL A 6 12.71 14.82 -2.26
N ILE A 7 11.48 14.69 -2.70
CA ILE A 7 10.30 14.67 -1.83
C ILE A 7 9.70 13.26 -1.85
N VAL A 8 9.34 12.79 -0.67
CA VAL A 8 8.56 11.56 -0.47
C VAL A 8 7.35 11.86 0.42
N MET A 9 6.24 11.19 0.15
CA MET A 9 5.00 11.36 0.91
C MET A 9 4.48 9.98 1.34
N PRO A 10 4.76 9.54 2.58
CA PRO A 10 4.33 8.22 3.07
C PRO A 10 2.84 8.25 3.51
N CYS A 11 1.98 8.67 2.60
CA CYS A 11 0.53 8.71 2.79
C CYS A 11 -0.15 8.37 1.47
N ILE A 12 -0.73 7.19 1.39
CA ILE A 12 -1.33 6.66 0.15
C ILE A 12 -2.50 7.53 -0.30
N THR A 13 -3.45 7.81 0.57
CA THR A 13 -4.64 8.61 0.23
C THR A 13 -4.28 10.02 -0.26
N ALA A 14 -3.21 10.62 0.28
CA ALA A 14 -2.75 11.95 -0.14
C ALA A 14 -2.21 11.98 -1.58
N HIS A 15 -1.84 10.83 -2.16
CA HIS A 15 -1.44 10.73 -3.56
C HIS A 15 -2.57 11.07 -4.54
N TYR A 16 -3.81 11.17 -4.07
CA TYR A 16 -4.90 11.78 -4.86
C TYR A 16 -4.52 13.17 -5.40
N PHE A 17 -3.76 13.93 -4.63
CA PHE A 17 -3.30 15.27 -5.01
C PHE A 17 -1.94 15.29 -5.70
N TYR A 18 -1.35 14.12 -6.01
CA TYR A 18 0.00 14.03 -6.55
C TYR A 18 0.21 14.92 -7.78
N ASN A 19 -0.68 14.82 -8.77
CA ASN A 19 -0.57 15.58 -10.01
C ASN A 19 -0.71 17.10 -9.82
N ASP A 20 -1.41 17.54 -8.79
CA ASP A 20 -1.51 18.96 -8.48
C ASP A 20 -0.27 19.46 -7.75
N ILE A 21 0.25 18.67 -6.83
CA ILE A 21 1.46 19.01 -6.05
C ILE A 21 2.68 19.14 -6.98
N VAL A 22 2.90 18.18 -7.89
CA VAL A 22 4.10 18.16 -8.74
C VAL A 22 4.20 19.37 -9.68
N LYS A 23 3.07 20.00 -10.03
CA LYS A 23 3.06 21.21 -10.86
C LYS A 23 3.81 22.39 -10.22
N PHE A 24 3.94 22.41 -8.91
CA PHE A 24 4.59 23.48 -8.13
C PHE A 24 6.01 23.09 -7.69
N LEU A 25 6.51 21.92 -8.07
CA LEU A 25 7.79 21.41 -7.61
C LEU A 25 8.83 21.44 -8.73
N ASN A 26 10.04 21.91 -8.38
CA ASN A 26 11.22 21.89 -9.25
C ASN A 26 12.19 20.76 -8.88
N ILE A 27 11.79 19.88 -7.96
CA ILE A 27 12.58 18.73 -7.51
C ILE A 27 11.79 17.45 -7.65
N LYS A 28 12.48 16.31 -7.67
CA LYS A 28 11.84 15.01 -7.79
C LYS A 28 10.87 14.75 -6.65
N PHE A 29 9.64 14.38 -6.99
CA PHE A 29 8.68 13.79 -6.07
C PHE A 29 8.46 12.34 -6.48
N ILE A 30 8.76 11.39 -5.59
CA ILE A 30 8.60 9.95 -5.87
C ILE A 30 7.14 9.59 -5.68
N ASN A 31 6.52 9.04 -6.73
CA ASN A 31 5.13 8.55 -6.67
C ASN A 31 5.11 7.15 -6.04
N MET A 32 4.70 7.08 -4.78
CA MET A 32 4.62 5.84 -4.00
C MET A 32 3.75 4.78 -4.67
N ILE A 33 2.63 5.19 -5.28
CA ILE A 33 1.67 4.27 -5.90
C ILE A 33 2.28 3.64 -7.16
N GLU A 34 2.81 4.48 -8.05
CA GLU A 34 3.44 4.00 -9.28
C GLU A 34 4.64 3.09 -9.00
N GLU A 35 5.50 3.48 -8.04
CA GLU A 35 6.66 2.66 -7.68
C GLU A 35 6.26 1.33 -7.04
N THR A 36 5.18 1.28 -6.26
CA THR A 36 4.64 0.04 -5.72
C THR A 36 4.15 -0.89 -6.83
N VAL A 37 3.39 -0.35 -7.78
CA VAL A 37 2.83 -1.16 -8.88
C VAL A 37 3.93 -1.71 -9.80
N LYS A 38 5.04 -0.99 -10.00
CA LYS A 38 6.19 -1.47 -10.79
C LYS A 38 6.89 -2.69 -10.19
N GLU A 39 6.79 -2.92 -8.88
CA GLU A 39 7.38 -4.11 -8.22
C GLU A 39 6.55 -5.38 -8.41
N ILE A 40 5.32 -5.27 -8.92
CA ILE A 40 4.41 -6.41 -9.08
C ILE A 40 4.69 -7.13 -10.40
N ASN A 41 4.82 -8.47 -10.33
CA ASN A 41 4.85 -9.28 -11.55
C ASN A 41 3.49 -9.18 -12.26
N ARG A 42 3.50 -8.94 -13.58
CA ARG A 42 2.29 -8.75 -14.38
C ARG A 42 1.37 -9.97 -14.45
N ASP A 43 1.93 -11.15 -14.27
CA ASP A 43 1.17 -12.40 -14.26
C ASP A 43 0.53 -12.70 -12.89
N CYS A 44 0.76 -11.85 -11.90
CA CYS A 44 0.25 -12.01 -10.55
C CYS A 44 -1.08 -11.28 -10.39
N LYS A 45 -2.10 -11.96 -9.89
CA LYS A 45 -3.37 -11.35 -9.48
C LYS A 45 -3.24 -10.84 -8.05
N VAL A 46 -3.57 -9.58 -7.81
CA VAL A 46 -3.34 -8.93 -6.51
C VAL A 46 -4.63 -8.61 -5.76
N GLY A 47 -4.58 -8.73 -4.42
CA GLY A 47 -5.62 -8.24 -3.53
C GLY A 47 -5.25 -6.86 -2.98
N LEU A 48 -6.06 -5.84 -3.27
CA LEU A 48 -5.82 -4.49 -2.77
C LEU A 48 -6.59 -4.27 -1.47
N LEU A 49 -5.87 -4.26 -0.35
CA LEU A 49 -6.40 -3.90 0.97
C LEU A 49 -6.05 -2.45 1.25
N SER A 50 -7.03 -1.58 1.42
CA SER A 50 -6.78 -0.15 1.59
C SER A 50 -7.80 0.53 2.49
N SER A 51 -7.55 1.80 2.83
CA SER A 51 -8.57 2.62 3.48
C SER A 51 -9.75 2.86 2.53
N GLU A 52 -10.91 3.12 3.10
CA GLU A 52 -12.12 3.43 2.33
C GLU A 52 -11.90 4.63 1.38
N GLY A 53 -11.17 5.66 1.83
CA GLY A 53 -10.83 6.82 1.00
C GLY A 53 -9.94 6.43 -0.18
N THR A 54 -8.90 5.62 0.03
CA THR A 54 -8.03 5.12 -1.05
C THR A 54 -8.82 4.29 -2.06
N SER A 55 -9.72 3.43 -1.59
CA SER A 55 -10.55 2.58 -2.43
C SER A 55 -11.56 3.38 -3.26
N LYS A 56 -12.30 4.32 -2.63
CA LYS A 56 -13.30 5.17 -3.29
C LYS A 56 -12.68 6.12 -4.31
N LEU A 57 -11.50 6.67 -4.03
CA LEU A 57 -10.77 7.56 -4.94
C LEU A 57 -9.99 6.80 -6.02
N CYS A 58 -10.08 5.48 -6.07
CA CYS A 58 -9.44 4.63 -7.08
C CYS A 58 -7.92 4.89 -7.25
N ILE A 59 -7.21 5.20 -6.16
CA ILE A 59 -5.82 5.69 -6.20
C ILE A 59 -4.85 4.68 -6.83
N PHE A 60 -5.03 3.39 -6.59
CA PHE A 60 -4.23 2.33 -7.22
C PHE A 60 -4.77 1.88 -8.57
N ASP A 61 -6.07 2.02 -8.80
CA ASP A 61 -6.78 1.38 -9.91
C ASP A 61 -6.22 1.77 -11.27
N ASP A 62 -5.96 3.06 -11.48
CA ASP A 62 -5.45 3.57 -12.76
C ASP A 62 -4.03 3.07 -13.04
N PHE A 63 -3.19 2.96 -12.01
CA PHE A 63 -1.84 2.41 -12.15
C PHE A 63 -1.87 0.90 -12.38
N LEU A 64 -2.68 0.14 -11.64
CA LEU A 64 -2.83 -1.30 -11.83
C LEU A 64 -3.33 -1.61 -13.25
N LYS A 65 -4.33 -0.89 -13.74
CA LYS A 65 -4.82 -0.99 -15.11
C LYS A 65 -3.75 -0.61 -16.15
N LYS A 66 -3.05 0.51 -15.96
CA LYS A 66 -1.95 0.98 -16.82
C LYS A 66 -0.86 -0.09 -17.00
N TYR A 67 -0.58 -0.85 -15.95
CA TYR A 67 0.44 -1.90 -15.95
C TYR A 67 -0.12 -3.29 -16.27
N ASN A 68 -1.42 -3.40 -16.62
CA ASN A 68 -2.14 -4.64 -16.94
C ASN A 68 -2.07 -5.68 -15.80
N ILE A 69 -2.21 -5.22 -14.55
CA ILE A 69 -2.24 -6.08 -13.37
C ILE A 69 -3.70 -6.32 -12.97
N GLU A 70 -4.09 -7.59 -12.92
CA GLU A 70 -5.42 -7.98 -12.43
C GLU A 70 -5.48 -7.80 -10.91
N PHE A 71 -6.56 -7.21 -10.41
CA PHE A 71 -6.70 -6.94 -8.99
C PHE A 71 -8.14 -7.08 -8.48
N ILE A 72 -8.26 -7.43 -7.20
CA ILE A 72 -9.51 -7.54 -6.47
C ILE A 72 -9.45 -6.66 -5.22
N LYS A 73 -10.58 -6.06 -4.90
CA LYS A 73 -10.80 -5.34 -3.64
C LYS A 73 -11.85 -6.08 -2.79
N PRO A 74 -11.80 -5.93 -1.47
CA PRO A 74 -12.92 -6.35 -0.61
C PRO A 74 -14.21 -5.69 -1.07
N ASP A 75 -15.33 -6.43 -0.99
CA ASP A 75 -16.66 -5.84 -1.12
C ASP A 75 -16.97 -4.89 0.06
N GLU A 76 -18.09 -4.19 0.00
CA GLU A 76 -18.46 -3.21 1.04
C GLU A 76 -18.58 -3.82 2.45
N THR A 77 -18.99 -5.09 2.54
CA THR A 77 -19.14 -5.78 3.83
C THR A 77 -17.78 -6.13 4.41
N LEU A 78 -16.88 -6.63 3.59
CA LEU A 78 -15.51 -7.00 3.97
C LEU A 78 -14.64 -5.76 4.20
N GLN A 79 -14.86 -4.68 3.45
CA GLN A 79 -14.15 -3.41 3.62
C GLN A 79 -14.30 -2.83 5.03
N LYS A 80 -15.43 -3.07 5.71
CA LYS A 80 -15.65 -2.61 7.08
C LYS A 80 -14.60 -3.18 8.05
N TYR A 81 -14.24 -4.47 7.92
CA TYR A 81 -13.21 -5.08 8.76
C TYR A 81 -11.84 -4.40 8.55
N ILE A 82 -11.49 -4.12 7.30
CA ILE A 82 -10.23 -3.39 7.00
C ILE A 82 -10.26 -1.99 7.61
N THR A 83 -11.38 -1.29 7.48
CA THR A 83 -11.55 0.06 8.02
C THR A 83 -11.43 0.05 9.56
N GLU A 84 -12.08 -0.88 10.24
CA GLU A 84 -11.99 -1.02 11.70
C GLU A 84 -10.55 -1.26 12.16
N ILE A 85 -9.82 -2.17 11.50
CA ILE A 85 -8.41 -2.46 11.82
C ILE A 85 -7.54 -1.20 11.66
N ILE A 86 -7.69 -0.46 10.55
CA ILE A 86 -6.96 0.78 10.33
C ILE A 86 -7.21 1.79 11.45
N TYR A 87 -8.47 1.97 11.85
CA TYR A 87 -8.80 2.88 12.95
C TYR A 87 -8.29 2.39 14.30
N ASP A 88 -8.29 1.09 14.54
CA ASP A 88 -7.76 0.51 15.78
C ASP A 88 -6.26 0.72 15.91
N VAL A 89 -5.50 0.54 14.81
CA VAL A 89 -4.07 0.89 14.78
C VAL A 89 -3.86 2.38 15.07
N LYS A 90 -4.63 3.27 14.42
CA LYS A 90 -4.57 4.73 14.66
C LYS A 90 -4.85 5.11 16.11
N LYS A 91 -5.69 4.35 16.79
CA LYS A 91 -5.97 4.54 18.23
C LYS A 91 -4.90 3.93 19.15
N GLY A 92 -3.85 3.34 18.60
CA GLY A 92 -2.77 2.69 19.35
C GLY A 92 -3.15 1.35 19.96
N LYS A 93 -4.23 0.72 19.52
CA LYS A 93 -4.57 -0.63 19.97
C LYS A 93 -3.51 -1.62 19.49
N LYS A 94 -3.26 -2.65 20.30
CA LYS A 94 -2.34 -3.76 20.00
C LYS A 94 -3.06 -5.10 19.84
N ASN A 95 -4.30 -5.20 20.28
CA ASN A 95 -5.14 -6.37 20.15
C ASN A 95 -6.23 -6.10 19.10
N PHE A 96 -6.24 -6.87 18.05
CA PHE A 96 -7.13 -6.70 16.90
C PHE A 96 -8.06 -7.91 16.75
N GLU A 97 -9.24 -7.70 16.20
CA GLU A 97 -10.15 -8.78 15.80
C GLU A 97 -9.64 -9.46 14.52
N LYS A 98 -8.81 -10.49 14.72
CA LYS A 98 -8.14 -11.22 13.64
C LYS A 98 -9.13 -11.95 12.72
N ARG A 99 -10.25 -12.46 13.26
CA ARG A 99 -11.22 -13.26 12.48
C ARG A 99 -11.81 -12.47 11.31
N GLY A 100 -12.08 -11.17 11.50
CA GLY A 100 -12.57 -10.30 10.43
C GLY A 100 -11.57 -10.19 9.28
N LEU A 101 -10.29 -9.95 9.60
CA LEU A 101 -9.23 -9.90 8.59
C LEU A 101 -9.06 -11.23 7.85
N LEU A 102 -9.05 -12.35 8.57
CA LEU A 102 -8.93 -13.68 7.94
C LEU A 102 -10.07 -13.92 6.95
N LYS A 103 -11.32 -13.55 7.26
CA LYS A 103 -12.45 -13.65 6.32
C LYS A 103 -12.20 -12.84 5.04
N VAL A 104 -11.64 -11.63 5.17
CA VAL A 104 -11.28 -10.79 4.01
C VAL A 104 -10.21 -11.49 3.17
N LEU A 105 -9.14 -11.96 3.79
CA LEU A 105 -8.03 -12.61 3.09
C LEU A 105 -8.49 -13.89 2.38
N ASP A 106 -9.25 -14.74 3.06
CA ASP A 106 -9.79 -15.99 2.50
C ASP A 106 -10.73 -15.72 1.32
N SER A 107 -11.62 -14.74 1.45
CA SER A 107 -12.55 -14.37 0.38
C SER A 107 -11.79 -13.95 -0.89
N ILE A 108 -10.78 -13.09 -0.73
CA ILE A 108 -9.99 -12.57 -1.85
C ILE A 108 -9.08 -13.66 -2.43
N LYS A 109 -8.50 -14.53 -1.60
CA LYS A 109 -7.66 -15.66 -2.08
C LYS A 109 -8.48 -16.67 -2.90
N ASN A 110 -9.74 -16.90 -2.54
CA ASN A 110 -10.62 -17.77 -3.32
C ASN A 110 -10.86 -17.27 -4.76
N GLU A 111 -10.60 -16.00 -5.03
CA GLU A 111 -10.64 -15.39 -6.36
C GLU A 111 -9.30 -15.51 -7.12
N GLY A 112 -8.35 -16.29 -6.60
CA GLY A 112 -7.05 -16.55 -7.23
C GLY A 112 -5.98 -15.48 -6.94
N VAL A 113 -6.13 -14.70 -5.88
CA VAL A 113 -5.10 -13.72 -5.46
C VAL A 113 -3.90 -14.43 -4.86
N GLU A 114 -2.70 -14.02 -5.28
CA GLU A 114 -1.41 -14.57 -4.85
C GLU A 114 -0.59 -13.59 -3.99
N LEU A 115 -0.91 -12.29 -4.08
CA LEU A 115 -0.15 -11.21 -3.46
C LEU A 115 -1.10 -10.12 -2.98
N PHE A 116 -0.89 -9.58 -1.78
CA PHE A 116 -1.65 -8.46 -1.27
C PHE A 116 -0.87 -7.14 -1.38
N ILE A 117 -1.56 -6.05 -1.73
CA ILE A 117 -1.05 -4.69 -1.57
C ILE A 117 -1.65 -4.14 -0.28
N LEU A 118 -0.80 -3.76 0.68
CA LEU A 118 -1.24 -3.13 1.92
C LEU A 118 -1.38 -1.61 1.71
N GLY A 119 -2.46 -1.22 1.06
CA GLY A 119 -2.77 0.13 0.60
C GLY A 119 -3.17 1.11 1.71
N CYS A 120 -2.68 0.91 2.94
CA CYS A 120 -2.74 1.84 4.06
C CYS A 120 -1.57 1.58 4.99
N THR A 121 -0.89 2.62 5.47
CA THR A 121 0.32 2.51 6.30
C THR A 121 0.12 1.80 7.64
N GLU A 122 -1.11 1.68 8.09
CA GLU A 122 -1.49 0.96 9.31
C GLU A 122 -1.59 -0.55 9.12
N LEU A 123 -1.83 -1.03 7.89
CA LEU A 123 -2.04 -2.46 7.64
C LEU A 123 -0.80 -3.32 7.88
N PRO A 124 0.43 -2.94 7.48
CA PRO A 124 1.63 -3.68 7.83
C PRO A 124 1.79 -3.87 9.33
N ILE A 125 1.48 -2.83 10.12
CA ILE A 125 1.51 -2.87 11.58
C ILE A 125 0.52 -3.90 12.12
N ALA A 126 -0.72 -3.88 11.60
CA ALA A 126 -1.75 -4.83 11.99
C ALA A 126 -1.36 -6.27 11.63
N PHE A 127 -0.81 -6.50 10.43
CA PHE A 127 -0.35 -7.81 9.99
C PHE A 127 0.73 -8.38 10.93
N GLN A 128 1.70 -7.55 11.33
CA GLN A 128 2.72 -7.94 12.31
C GLN A 128 2.11 -8.33 13.66
N TYR A 129 1.28 -7.48 14.25
CA TYR A 129 0.66 -7.76 15.54
C TYR A 129 -0.24 -8.99 15.54
N MET A 130 -0.91 -9.27 14.42
CA MET A 130 -1.78 -10.43 14.26
C MET A 130 -1.04 -11.70 13.80
N ASN A 131 0.26 -11.63 13.54
CA ASN A 131 1.04 -12.72 12.94
C ASN A 131 0.36 -13.26 11.67
N ILE A 132 0.13 -12.36 10.69
CA ILE A 132 -0.37 -12.70 9.36
C ILE A 132 0.83 -12.88 8.45
N TYR A 133 0.99 -14.08 7.87
CA TYR A 133 2.13 -14.49 7.04
C TYR A 133 1.75 -14.62 5.55
N GLU A 134 0.81 -13.81 5.08
CA GLU A 134 0.48 -13.74 3.65
C GLU A 134 1.58 -12.97 2.89
N LYS A 135 1.76 -13.29 1.62
CA LYS A 135 2.64 -12.50 0.75
C LYS A 135 2.03 -11.12 0.53
N TYR A 136 2.78 -10.07 0.83
CA TYR A 136 2.31 -8.72 0.60
C TYR A 136 3.42 -7.76 0.16
N ILE A 137 3.02 -6.65 -0.43
CA ILE A 137 3.84 -5.47 -0.69
C ILE A 137 3.38 -4.36 0.24
N ASP A 138 4.34 -3.76 0.96
CA ASP A 138 4.14 -2.52 1.71
C ASP A 138 4.61 -1.34 0.85
N PRO A 139 3.71 -0.46 0.41
CA PRO A 139 4.09 0.74 -0.33
C PRO A 139 5.08 1.64 0.39
N THR A 140 5.08 1.64 1.73
CA THR A 140 6.01 2.45 2.52
C THR A 140 7.44 1.95 2.40
N ASP A 141 7.64 0.62 2.41
CA ASP A 141 8.95 0.00 2.20
C ASP A 141 9.47 0.28 0.78
N ILE A 142 8.60 0.20 -0.22
CA ILE A 142 8.96 0.54 -1.61
C ILE A 142 9.37 2.01 -1.71
N LEU A 143 8.60 2.92 -1.10
CA LEU A 143 8.93 4.35 -1.09
C LEU A 143 10.28 4.62 -0.44
N ALA A 144 10.55 4.01 0.71
CA ALA A 144 11.83 4.13 1.42
C ALA A 144 12.99 3.61 0.56
N LYS A 145 12.83 2.43 -0.07
CA LYS A 145 13.80 1.85 -1.00
C LYS A 145 14.11 2.82 -2.16
N ARG A 146 13.10 3.36 -2.82
CA ARG A 146 13.26 4.30 -3.93
C ARG A 146 13.94 5.60 -3.52
N ALA A 147 13.64 6.11 -2.32
CA ALA A 147 14.32 7.29 -1.79
C ALA A 147 15.81 7.05 -1.57
N ILE A 148 16.19 5.89 -1.02
CA ILE A 148 17.60 5.50 -0.81
C ILE A 148 18.32 5.34 -2.15
N GLU A 149 17.70 4.65 -3.11
CA GLU A 149 18.26 4.45 -4.46
C GLU A 149 18.45 5.78 -5.20
N TYR A 150 17.49 6.70 -5.08
CA TYR A 150 17.54 8.01 -5.73
C TYR A 150 18.78 8.83 -5.31
N VAL A 151 19.16 8.76 -4.04
CA VAL A 151 20.38 9.43 -3.55
C VAL A 151 21.66 8.60 -3.76
N GLY A 152 21.63 7.59 -4.61
CA GLY A 152 22.80 6.78 -4.99
C GLY A 152 23.29 5.84 -3.88
N LYS A 153 22.44 5.51 -2.89
CA LYS A 153 22.78 4.58 -1.82
C LYS A 153 22.19 3.21 -2.10
N ARG A 154 22.82 2.16 -1.53
CA ARG A 154 22.31 0.78 -1.61
C ARG A 154 21.37 0.52 -0.44
N VAL A 155 20.24 -0.09 -0.74
CA VAL A 155 19.33 -0.64 0.27
C VAL A 155 20.04 -1.84 0.90
N ARG A 156 20.26 -1.83 2.22
CA ARG A 156 20.62 -3.07 2.94
C ARG A 156 19.38 -3.96 2.93
N ALA A 157 19.58 -5.28 2.76
CA ALA A 157 18.46 -6.23 2.76
C ALA A 157 17.51 -5.91 3.93
N VAL A 158 16.36 -5.39 3.59
CA VAL A 158 15.27 -5.20 4.56
C VAL A 158 14.64 -6.56 4.71
N PHE A 159 14.42 -6.98 5.94
CA PHE A 159 13.80 -8.26 6.24
C PHE A 159 12.46 -8.35 5.49
N THR A 160 12.40 -9.18 4.47
CA THR A 160 11.14 -9.65 3.90
C THR A 160 10.55 -10.60 4.93
N TYR A 161 9.47 -10.19 5.55
CA TYR A 161 8.67 -11.02 6.46
C TYR A 161 7.86 -12.04 5.68
#